data_000a4a490b19c24d3add282aee07d1c5
#
_entry.id   000a4a490b19c24d3add282aee07d1c5
#
_cell.length_a   1.000
_cell.length_b   1.000
_cell.length_c   1.000
_cell.angle_alpha   90.00
_cell.angle_beta   90.00
_cell.angle_gamma   90.00
#
_symmetry.space_group_name_H-M   'P 1'
#
loop_
_entity.id
_entity.type
_entity.pdbx_description
1 polymer ?
#
loop_
_entity_poly.entity_id
_entity_poly.type
_entity_poly.pdbx_seq_one_letter_code
_entity_poly.pdbx_strand_id
1 'polypeptide(L)'
;MQPSALADTYAQSYSQLRNVASRFVSRDEADDMVQEAYLRALAHSERFRGHSAPNTWIYRILINACLDVRRYRQRRGLHISLEDSHVRSRRRHWHRLADRQALRAALASLDEHEREVCVMYDVMGYTHPEIATRLGIPVGTSKGRLCTARRRLRRLLST
;
A
#
# COMPACT_ATOMS: atom_id res chain seq x y z
N MET A 1 9.50 -17.33 -5.34
CA MET A 1 10.74 -16.49 -5.38
C MET A 1 11.77 -17.10 -4.47
N GLN A 2 13.05 -17.18 -4.92
CA GLN A 2 14.11 -17.75 -4.07
C GLN A 2 14.37 -16.86 -2.85
N PRO A 3 14.68 -17.46 -1.66
CA PRO A 3 14.93 -16.69 -0.43
C PRO A 3 16.09 -15.70 -0.56
N SER A 4 17.15 -16.04 -1.31
CA SER A 4 18.31 -15.17 -1.56
C SER A 4 17.90 -13.90 -2.31
N ALA A 5 17.13 -14.02 -3.39
CA ALA A 5 16.64 -12.87 -4.15
C ALA A 5 15.69 -11.97 -3.33
N LEU A 6 14.95 -12.57 -2.38
CA LEU A 6 14.12 -11.81 -1.45
C LEU A 6 14.98 -11.04 -0.44
N ALA A 7 16.05 -11.65 0.09
CA ALA A 7 16.97 -11.01 1.01
C ALA A 7 17.70 -9.82 0.37
N ASP A 8 18.16 -9.97 -0.88
CA ASP A 8 18.80 -8.89 -1.64
C ASP A 8 17.82 -7.73 -1.87
N THR A 9 16.59 -8.05 -2.27
CA THR A 9 15.54 -7.05 -2.47
C THR A 9 15.21 -6.31 -1.17
N TYR A 10 15.16 -7.00 -0.04
CA TYR A 10 14.94 -6.44 1.27
C TYR A 10 16.08 -5.50 1.68
N ALA A 11 17.33 -5.94 1.58
CA ALA A 11 18.48 -5.12 1.94
C ALA A 11 18.54 -3.82 1.12
N GLN A 12 18.30 -3.90 -0.20
CA GLN A 12 18.29 -2.73 -1.09
C GLN A 12 17.14 -1.76 -0.82
N SER A 13 16.00 -2.25 -0.34
CA SER A 13 14.80 -1.43 -0.15
C SER A 13 14.49 -1.07 1.31
N TYR A 14 15.27 -1.55 2.26
CA TYR A 14 15.02 -1.40 3.70
C TYR A 14 14.73 0.06 4.11
N SER A 15 15.60 0.99 3.74
CA SER A 15 15.45 2.40 4.09
C SER A 15 14.17 3.03 3.50
N GLN A 16 13.78 2.58 2.31
CA GLN A 16 12.56 3.05 1.66
C GLN A 16 11.33 2.43 2.33
N LEU A 17 11.35 1.14 2.65
CA LEU A 17 10.29 0.44 3.37
C LEU A 17 10.06 1.08 4.75
N ARG A 18 11.13 1.35 5.51
CA ARG A 18 11.09 2.03 6.79
C ARG A 18 10.46 3.43 6.69
N ASN A 19 10.85 4.21 5.68
CA ASN A 19 10.27 5.53 5.41
C ASN A 19 8.78 5.46 5.05
N VAL A 20 8.30 4.36 4.47
CA VAL A 20 6.88 4.15 4.21
C VAL A 20 6.17 3.74 5.49
N ALA A 21 6.71 2.79 6.25
CA ALA A 21 6.14 2.33 7.52
C ALA A 21 5.95 3.50 8.52
N SER A 22 6.94 4.40 8.64
CA SER A 22 6.87 5.55 9.55
C SER A 22 5.76 6.57 9.23
N ARG A 23 5.03 6.41 8.13
CA ARG A 23 3.82 7.20 7.82
C ARG A 23 2.56 6.61 8.44
N PHE A 24 2.61 5.39 8.92
CA PHE A 24 1.47 4.65 9.46
C PHE A 24 1.61 4.35 10.95
N VAL A 25 2.86 4.21 11.41
CA VAL A 25 3.23 3.87 12.78
C VAL A 25 4.35 4.80 13.27
N SER A 26 4.69 4.75 14.57
CA SER A 26 5.82 5.50 15.11
C SER A 26 7.14 5.08 14.47
N ARG A 27 8.20 5.91 14.61
CA ARG A 27 9.52 5.57 14.06
C ARG A 27 10.11 4.30 14.63
N ASP A 28 9.90 4.08 15.93
CA ASP A 28 10.42 2.91 16.64
C ASP A 28 9.73 1.62 16.18
N GLU A 29 8.43 1.72 15.87
CA GLU A 29 7.65 0.60 15.34
C GLU A 29 7.85 0.36 13.84
N ALA A 30 8.40 1.34 13.12
CA ALA A 30 8.59 1.22 11.68
C ALA A 30 9.57 0.09 11.32
N ASP A 31 10.59 -0.12 12.14
CA ASP A 31 11.56 -1.20 11.94
C ASP A 31 10.90 -2.57 12.16
N ASP A 32 10.06 -2.69 13.20
CA ASP A 32 9.29 -3.91 13.48
C ASP A 32 8.32 -4.25 12.34
N MET A 33 7.65 -3.23 11.79
CA MET A 33 6.75 -3.41 10.64
C MET A 33 7.49 -3.88 9.39
N VAL A 34 8.70 -3.38 9.16
CA VAL A 34 9.53 -3.81 8.03
C VAL A 34 10.00 -5.25 8.21
N GLN A 35 10.41 -5.63 9.41
CA GLN A 35 10.77 -7.02 9.73
C GLN A 35 9.58 -7.96 9.59
N GLU A 36 8.43 -7.60 10.13
CA GLU A 36 7.19 -8.38 10.00
C GLU A 36 6.79 -8.57 8.53
N ALA A 37 6.89 -7.51 7.72
CA ALA A 37 6.61 -7.59 6.29
C ALA A 37 7.57 -8.54 5.57
N TYR A 38 8.85 -8.54 5.96
CA TYR A 38 9.84 -9.46 5.41
C TYR A 38 9.56 -10.91 5.80
N LEU A 39 9.24 -11.17 7.08
CA LEU A 39 8.88 -12.51 7.55
C LEU A 39 7.64 -13.04 6.83
N ARG A 40 6.61 -12.21 6.63
CA ARG A 40 5.42 -12.56 5.84
C ARG A 40 5.77 -12.83 4.38
N ALA A 41 6.65 -12.01 3.79
CA ALA A 41 7.12 -12.22 2.42
C ALA A 41 7.89 -13.55 2.29
N LEU A 42 8.73 -13.88 3.25
CA LEU A 42 9.48 -15.14 3.28
C LEU A 42 8.53 -16.34 3.39
N ALA A 43 7.59 -16.29 4.34
CA ALA A 43 6.58 -17.35 4.55
C ALA A 43 5.68 -17.58 3.33
N HIS A 44 5.48 -16.56 2.50
CA HIS A 44 4.63 -16.62 1.31
C HIS A 44 5.40 -16.51 -0.01
N SER A 45 6.72 -16.69 0.01
CA SER A 45 7.59 -16.54 -1.17
C SER A 45 7.20 -17.45 -2.34
N GLU A 46 6.64 -18.61 -2.07
CA GLU A 46 6.11 -19.55 -3.08
C GLU A 46 4.89 -18.99 -3.82
N ARG A 47 4.11 -18.10 -3.16
CA ARG A 47 2.93 -17.47 -3.77
C ARG A 47 3.26 -16.30 -4.68
N PHE A 48 4.53 -15.89 -4.72
CA PHE A 48 4.98 -14.84 -5.63
C PHE A 48 5.00 -15.36 -7.07
N ARG A 49 4.03 -14.94 -7.87
CA ARG A 49 3.84 -15.38 -9.26
C ARG A 49 4.55 -14.50 -10.30
N GLY A 50 5.38 -13.54 -9.88
CA GLY A 50 6.09 -12.65 -10.82
C GLY A 50 5.23 -11.61 -11.55
N HIS A 51 3.95 -11.43 -11.15
CA HIS A 51 3.06 -10.44 -11.78
C HIS A 51 3.40 -8.97 -11.41
N SER A 52 4.37 -8.77 -10.54
CA SER A 52 4.90 -7.45 -10.14
C SER A 52 6.38 -7.58 -9.80
N ALA A 53 7.10 -6.45 -9.78
CA ALA A 53 8.46 -6.46 -9.25
C ALA A 53 8.48 -6.92 -7.78
N PRO A 54 9.51 -7.66 -7.32
CA PRO A 54 9.62 -8.13 -5.93
C PRO A 54 9.43 -7.01 -4.91
N ASN A 55 10.04 -5.86 -5.15
CA ASN A 55 9.87 -4.66 -4.33
C ASN A 55 8.41 -4.26 -4.16
N THR A 56 7.65 -4.19 -5.24
CA THR A 56 6.22 -3.83 -5.22
C THR A 56 5.42 -4.83 -4.38
N TRP A 57 5.78 -6.09 -4.43
CA TRP A 57 5.12 -7.13 -3.67
C TRP A 57 5.42 -7.00 -2.16
N ILE A 58 6.67 -6.75 -1.76
CA ILE A 58 7.06 -6.49 -0.36
C ILE A 58 6.37 -5.21 0.16
N TYR A 59 6.34 -4.13 -0.64
CA TYR A 59 5.62 -2.90 -0.28
C TYR A 59 4.16 -3.15 0.03
N ARG A 60 3.47 -3.98 -0.75
CA ARG A 60 2.06 -4.32 -0.50
C ARG A 60 1.88 -5.07 0.82
N ILE A 61 2.79 -6.00 1.13
CA ILE A 61 2.77 -6.74 2.40
C ILE A 61 2.97 -5.76 3.56
N LEU A 62 3.95 -4.86 3.47
CA LEU A 62 4.23 -3.84 4.49
C LEU A 62 3.02 -2.92 4.72
N ILE A 63 2.48 -2.34 3.66
CA ILE A 63 1.32 -1.43 3.77
C ILE A 63 0.15 -2.14 4.44
N ASN A 64 -0.15 -3.38 4.04
CA ASN A 64 -1.23 -4.16 4.65
C ASN A 64 -0.97 -4.41 6.14
N ALA A 65 0.26 -4.79 6.53
CA ALA A 65 0.62 -4.98 7.93
C ALA A 65 0.44 -3.69 8.75
N CYS A 66 0.92 -2.55 8.23
CA CYS A 66 0.74 -1.25 8.89
C CYS A 66 -0.74 -0.85 9.02
N LEU A 67 -1.54 -1.11 7.99
CA LEU A 67 -2.97 -0.83 8.01
C LEU A 67 -3.72 -1.72 9.01
N ASP A 68 -3.32 -2.99 9.16
CA ASP A 68 -3.89 -3.89 10.16
C ASP A 68 -3.61 -3.39 11.58
N VAL A 69 -2.40 -2.93 11.87
CA VAL A 69 -2.05 -2.30 13.16
C VAL A 69 -2.89 -1.05 13.40
N ARG A 70 -3.01 -0.18 12.40
CA ARG A 70 -3.84 1.04 12.49
C ARG A 70 -5.31 0.72 12.77
N ARG A 71 -5.90 -0.26 12.07
CA ARG A 71 -7.28 -0.72 12.31
C ARG A 71 -7.47 -1.29 13.70
N TYR A 72 -6.51 -2.09 14.16
CA TYR A 72 -6.54 -2.65 15.50
C TYR A 72 -6.57 -1.55 16.58
N ARG A 73 -5.74 -0.52 16.42
CA ARG A 73 -5.67 0.62 17.34
C ARG A 73 -6.93 1.46 17.29
N GLN A 74 -7.46 1.75 16.11
CA GLN A 74 -8.73 2.48 15.97
C GLN A 74 -9.89 1.77 16.66
N ARG A 75 -9.97 0.44 16.57
CA ARG A 75 -11.00 -0.35 17.25
C ARG A 75 -10.87 -0.31 18.77
N ARG A 76 -9.69 -0.09 19.30
CA ARG A 76 -9.41 0.02 20.74
C ARG A 76 -9.42 1.46 21.26
N GLY A 77 -9.77 2.45 20.45
CA GLY A 77 -9.78 3.86 20.86
C GLY A 77 -8.38 4.45 21.10
N LEU A 78 -7.32 3.76 20.69
CA LEU A 78 -5.93 4.21 20.82
C LEU A 78 -5.61 5.15 19.66
N HIS A 79 -5.80 6.45 19.85
CA HIS A 79 -5.34 7.48 18.92
C HIS A 79 -3.84 7.66 19.06
N ILE A 80 -3.07 7.29 18.04
CA ILE A 80 -1.69 7.74 17.91
C ILE A 80 -1.73 9.08 17.20
N SER A 81 -1.29 10.12 17.89
CA SER A 81 -0.86 11.36 17.25
C SER A 81 0.35 11.03 16.40
N LEU A 82 0.18 11.03 15.10
CA LEU A 82 1.30 10.99 14.17
C LEU A 82 1.93 12.39 14.24
N GLU A 83 2.87 12.57 15.16
CA GLU A 83 3.70 13.76 15.13
C GLU A 83 4.39 13.85 13.78
N ASP A 84 4.26 15.02 13.15
CA ASP A 84 4.77 15.38 11.85
C ASP A 84 6.22 14.91 11.64
N SER A 85 6.39 13.77 10.97
CA SER A 85 7.69 13.41 10.44
C SER A 85 7.97 14.25 9.18
N HIS A 86 8.25 15.54 9.39
CA HIS A 86 8.74 16.43 8.37
C HIS A 86 10.17 16.05 7.97
N VAL A 87 10.30 15.00 7.17
CA VAL A 87 11.58 14.74 6.52
C VAL A 87 11.71 15.65 5.31
N ARG A 88 12.47 16.70 5.55
CA ARG A 88 12.90 17.67 4.55
C ARG A 88 13.64 16.98 3.39
N SER A 89 13.06 17.01 2.21
CA SER A 89 13.82 16.93 0.97
C SER A 89 13.15 17.83 -0.09
N ARG A 90 13.63 19.08 -0.17
CA ARG A 90 13.11 20.09 -1.10
C ARG A 90 13.10 19.67 -2.57
N ARG A 91 14.08 18.92 -3.06
CA ARG A 91 14.13 18.48 -4.45
C ARG A 91 13.07 17.41 -4.81
N ARG A 92 12.73 16.51 -3.89
CA ARG A 92 11.67 15.51 -4.07
C ARG A 92 10.25 16.10 -3.95
N HIS A 93 10.11 17.34 -3.54
CA HIS A 93 8.80 17.97 -3.32
C HIS A 93 8.11 18.32 -4.65
N TRP A 94 8.85 18.82 -5.65
CA TRP A 94 8.28 19.20 -6.95
C TRP A 94 7.81 18.00 -7.76
N HIS A 95 8.58 16.93 -7.84
CA HIS A 95 8.14 15.68 -8.47
C HIS A 95 6.92 15.10 -7.74
N ARG A 96 6.88 15.12 -6.41
CA ARG A 96 5.74 14.64 -5.63
C ARG A 96 4.47 15.46 -5.81
N LEU A 97 4.55 16.75 -6.11
CA LEU A 97 3.39 17.60 -6.39
C LEU A 97 2.82 17.30 -7.77
N ALA A 98 3.67 17.20 -8.78
CA ALA A 98 3.27 16.79 -10.13
C ALA A 98 2.67 15.38 -10.11
N ASP A 99 3.34 14.42 -9.44
CA ASP A 99 2.86 13.05 -9.26
C ASP A 99 1.51 13.01 -8.52
N ARG A 100 1.32 13.87 -7.52
CA ARG A 100 0.04 13.96 -6.79
C ARG A 100 -1.08 14.55 -7.64
N GLN A 101 -0.79 15.55 -8.47
CA GLN A 101 -1.77 16.11 -9.39
C GLN A 101 -2.13 15.10 -10.47
N ALA A 102 -1.14 14.44 -11.07
CA ALA A 102 -1.34 13.37 -12.04
C ALA A 102 -2.16 12.22 -11.45
N LEU A 103 -1.84 11.79 -10.22
CA LEU A 103 -2.59 10.75 -9.54
C LEU A 103 -4.03 11.18 -9.23
N ARG A 104 -4.24 12.42 -8.78
CA ARG A 104 -5.60 12.94 -8.55
C ARG A 104 -6.43 13.00 -9.84
N ALA A 105 -5.84 13.49 -10.91
CA ALA A 105 -6.48 13.52 -12.22
C ALA A 105 -6.81 12.11 -12.73
N ALA A 106 -5.86 11.18 -12.60
CA ALA A 106 -6.06 9.78 -12.97
C ALA A 106 -7.16 9.11 -12.13
N LEU A 107 -7.21 9.35 -10.82
CA LEU A 107 -8.29 8.86 -9.96
C LEU A 107 -9.64 9.50 -10.32
N ALA A 108 -9.67 10.79 -10.64
CA ALA A 108 -10.89 11.49 -11.04
C ALA A 108 -11.45 10.98 -12.38
N SER A 109 -10.61 10.46 -13.26
CA SER A 109 -11.01 9.88 -14.55
C SER A 109 -11.51 8.44 -14.48
N LEU A 110 -11.39 7.79 -13.31
CA LEU A 110 -11.99 6.47 -13.08
C LEU A 110 -13.52 6.59 -12.97
N ASP A 111 -14.21 5.51 -13.34
CA ASP A 111 -15.60 5.33 -12.95
C ASP A 111 -15.77 5.43 -11.43
N GLU A 112 -16.89 5.98 -10.98
CA GLU A 112 -17.13 6.23 -9.54
C GLU A 112 -16.98 4.95 -8.71
N HIS A 113 -17.56 3.86 -9.18
CA HIS A 113 -17.51 2.58 -8.47
C HIS A 113 -16.12 1.94 -8.48
N GLU A 114 -15.35 2.12 -9.56
CA GLU A 114 -13.96 1.67 -9.65
C GLU A 114 -13.08 2.48 -8.72
N ARG A 115 -13.25 3.81 -8.70
CA ARG A 115 -12.53 4.74 -7.83
C ARG A 115 -12.81 4.44 -6.36
N GLU A 116 -14.08 4.24 -6.00
CA GLU A 116 -14.49 3.94 -4.63
C GLU A 116 -13.81 2.66 -4.11
N VAL A 117 -13.90 1.57 -4.84
CA VAL A 117 -13.25 0.29 -4.48
C VAL A 117 -11.73 0.46 -4.41
N CYS A 118 -11.13 1.20 -5.34
CA CYS A 118 -9.70 1.44 -5.38
C CYS A 118 -9.24 2.23 -4.14
N VAL A 119 -9.95 3.30 -3.78
CA VAL A 119 -9.64 4.10 -2.58
C VAL A 119 -9.86 3.28 -1.32
N MET A 120 -10.95 2.55 -1.21
CA MET A 120 -11.22 1.71 -0.04
C MET A 120 -10.15 0.64 0.15
N TYR A 121 -9.72 -0.01 -0.92
CA TYR A 121 -8.74 -1.09 -0.84
C TYR A 121 -7.30 -0.57 -0.70
N ASP A 122 -6.85 0.34 -1.58
CA ASP A 122 -5.45 0.75 -1.68
C ASP A 122 -5.07 1.89 -0.71
N VAL A 123 -6.04 2.74 -0.32
CA VAL A 123 -5.79 3.88 0.57
C VAL A 123 -6.30 3.63 1.98
N MET A 124 -7.55 3.18 2.11
CA MET A 124 -8.18 2.94 3.42
C MET A 124 -7.88 1.55 3.98
N GLY A 125 -7.37 0.63 3.14
CA GLY A 125 -6.93 -0.69 3.52
C GLY A 125 -8.05 -1.67 3.87
N TYR A 126 -9.27 -1.47 3.36
CA TYR A 126 -10.34 -2.45 3.52
C TYR A 126 -10.07 -3.72 2.72
N THR A 127 -10.45 -4.86 3.27
CA THR A 127 -10.45 -6.13 2.55
C THR A 127 -11.63 -6.20 1.58
N HIS A 128 -11.55 -7.04 0.55
CA HIS A 128 -12.67 -7.23 -0.37
C HIS A 128 -13.99 -7.67 0.30
N PRO A 129 -14.01 -8.53 1.31
CA PRO A 129 -15.23 -8.83 2.06
C PRO A 129 -15.82 -7.60 2.78
N GLU A 130 -14.97 -6.77 3.41
CA GLU A 130 -15.42 -5.54 4.07
C GLU A 130 -15.99 -4.53 3.06
N ILE A 131 -15.33 -4.38 1.90
CA ILE A 131 -15.79 -3.52 0.81
C ILE A 131 -17.13 -4.04 0.27
N ALA A 132 -17.23 -5.36 0.04
CA ALA A 132 -18.43 -5.99 -0.44
C ALA A 132 -19.64 -5.72 0.49
N THR A 133 -19.43 -5.88 1.79
CA THR A 133 -20.46 -5.59 2.81
C THR A 133 -20.86 -4.11 2.84
N ARG A 134 -19.88 -3.19 2.75
CA ARG A 134 -20.14 -1.74 2.82
C ARG A 134 -20.86 -1.20 1.59
N LEU A 135 -20.53 -1.73 0.41
CA LEU A 135 -21.08 -1.28 -0.87
C LEU A 135 -22.28 -2.11 -1.34
N GLY A 136 -22.64 -3.16 -0.60
CA GLY A 136 -23.74 -4.05 -1.00
C GLY A 136 -23.45 -4.79 -2.30
N ILE A 137 -22.20 -5.15 -2.59
CA ILE A 137 -21.79 -5.82 -3.82
C ILE A 137 -21.15 -7.18 -3.55
N PRO A 138 -21.16 -8.11 -4.49
CA PRO A 138 -20.43 -9.37 -4.36
C PRO A 138 -18.91 -9.13 -4.23
N VAL A 139 -18.23 -9.99 -3.47
CA VAL A 139 -16.75 -9.95 -3.31
C VAL A 139 -16.04 -10.04 -4.66
N GLY A 140 -16.55 -10.84 -5.59
CA GLY A 140 -16.04 -10.95 -6.96
C GLY A 140 -16.12 -9.62 -7.72
N THR A 141 -17.20 -8.87 -7.56
CA THR A 141 -17.39 -7.54 -8.16
C THR A 141 -16.37 -6.55 -7.60
N SER A 142 -16.14 -6.54 -6.28
CA SER A 142 -15.11 -5.72 -5.66
C SER A 142 -13.71 -6.02 -6.24
N LYS A 143 -13.36 -7.29 -6.40
CA LYS A 143 -12.09 -7.71 -7.03
C LYS A 143 -11.98 -7.25 -8.49
N GLY A 144 -13.06 -7.43 -9.27
CA GLY A 144 -13.12 -7.02 -10.67
C GLY A 144 -12.96 -5.51 -10.85
N ARG A 145 -13.69 -4.71 -10.07
CA ARG A 145 -13.60 -3.24 -10.07
C ARG A 145 -12.18 -2.76 -9.73
N LEU A 146 -11.55 -3.33 -8.70
CA LEU A 146 -10.17 -3.00 -8.36
C LEU A 146 -9.18 -3.34 -9.48
N CYS A 147 -9.35 -4.49 -10.11
CA CYS A 147 -8.50 -4.90 -11.24
C CYS A 147 -8.60 -3.92 -12.40
N THR A 148 -9.82 -3.50 -12.76
CA THR A 148 -10.07 -2.55 -13.84
C THR A 148 -9.53 -1.16 -13.49
N ALA A 149 -9.80 -0.67 -12.27
CA ALA A 149 -9.26 0.60 -11.78
C ALA A 149 -7.73 0.65 -11.89
N ARG A 150 -7.04 -0.37 -11.39
CA ARG A 150 -5.57 -0.44 -11.43
C ARG A 150 -5.02 -0.51 -12.87
N ARG A 151 -5.71 -1.20 -13.76
CA ARG A 151 -5.32 -1.26 -15.19
C ARG A 151 -5.46 0.11 -15.86
N ARG A 152 -6.53 0.86 -15.58
CA ARG A 152 -6.72 2.22 -16.08
C ARG A 152 -5.69 3.20 -15.51
N LEU A 153 -5.48 3.18 -14.18
CA LEU A 153 -4.48 4.01 -13.52
C LEU A 153 -3.08 3.76 -14.07
N ARG A 154 -2.72 2.51 -14.31
CA ARG A 154 -1.41 2.17 -14.88
C ARG A 154 -1.24 2.79 -16.26
N ARG A 155 -2.24 2.74 -17.13
CA ARG A 155 -2.19 3.38 -18.45
C ARG A 155 -2.02 4.90 -18.37
N LEU A 156 -2.71 5.55 -17.45
CA LEU A 156 -2.69 7.00 -17.31
C LEU A 156 -1.41 7.53 -16.64
N LEU A 157 -0.74 6.72 -15.83
CA LEU A 157 0.46 7.11 -15.08
C LEU A 157 1.76 6.58 -15.70
N SER A 158 1.68 5.82 -16.79
CA SER A 158 2.86 5.29 -17.52
C SER A 158 3.25 6.16 -18.71
N THR A 159 2.62 7.33 -18.88
CA THR A 159 2.95 8.32 -19.90
C THR A 159 3.87 9.39 -19.29
#